data_0c1f0bcaf800214ebe0f1ccf7b95ccb4
#
_entry.id   0c1f0bcaf800214ebe0f1ccf7b95ccb4
#
_cell.length_a   1.000
_cell.length_b   1.000
_cell.length_c   1.000
_cell.angle_alpha   90.00
_cell.angle_beta   90.00
_cell.angle_gamma   90.00
#
_symmetry.space_group_name_H-M   'P 1'
#
loop_
_entity.id
_entity.type
_entity.pdbx_description
1 polymer ?
#
loop_
_entity_poly.entity_id
_entity_poly.type
_entity_poly.pdbx_seq_one_letter_code
_entity_poly.pdbx_strand_id
1 'polypeptide(L)'
;MDAAAPTSPRSADASRAAPQPTRVRTADGLELACYRWPSTAPSCAAPRATVALVHGLAEHAGRYQAFAERLNAAGIEVVAIDLRGHGRSPGERAWAERFDRYLDDADALVASAARENTPLFLMGHSMGGAIAALYAIERAAARHASLAGLILSSPALAPGRDVPQWMLAMSRFISRVWPRFPALKIDAALLSRDPAVVAANRADPLVHHGSVPARTGTEILDAMRRIAAGRAALRIPVLVYHGTADKLTEPDGSRDFGAHVGSPDHTLTLYEGNYHETMNDLERERVIGALIDWIAARVPARG
;
A
#
# COMPACT_ATOMS: atom_id res chain seq x y z
N MET A 1 -35.71 35.52 -24.76
CA MET A 1 -34.29 35.02 -24.78
C MET A 1 -33.94 34.71 -23.33
N ASP A 2 -34.25 33.50 -22.90
CA ASP A 2 -33.96 33.05 -21.56
C ASP A 2 -32.53 32.51 -21.51
N ALA A 3 -31.67 33.18 -20.71
CA ALA A 3 -30.34 32.73 -20.44
C ALA A 3 -30.37 31.61 -19.40
N ALA A 4 -30.00 30.39 -19.80
CA ALA A 4 -29.84 29.26 -18.90
C ALA A 4 -28.70 29.54 -17.92
N ALA A 5 -28.98 29.44 -16.64
CA ALA A 5 -28.01 29.52 -15.56
C ALA A 5 -27.02 28.36 -15.62
N PRO A 6 -25.73 28.55 -15.31
CA PRO A 6 -24.77 27.47 -15.26
C PRO A 6 -25.10 26.53 -14.08
N THR A 7 -25.24 25.23 -14.39
CA THR A 7 -25.40 24.18 -13.41
C THR A 7 -24.12 24.08 -12.58
N SER A 8 -24.21 24.36 -11.29
CA SER A 8 -23.14 24.13 -10.31
C SER A 8 -22.65 22.67 -10.36
N PRO A 9 -21.34 22.42 -10.24
CA PRO A 9 -20.83 21.06 -10.10
C PRO A 9 -21.40 20.46 -8.81
N ARG A 10 -22.00 19.28 -8.94
CA ARG A 10 -22.50 18.51 -7.79
C ARG A 10 -21.39 18.35 -6.77
N SER A 11 -21.71 18.73 -5.54
CA SER A 11 -20.88 18.60 -4.36
C SER A 11 -20.23 17.22 -4.28
N ALA A 12 -18.93 17.24 -3.93
CA ALA A 12 -18.14 16.08 -3.61
C ALA A 12 -18.93 15.13 -2.71
N ASP A 13 -18.98 13.88 -3.16
CA ASP A 13 -19.54 12.73 -2.47
C ASP A 13 -18.98 12.70 -1.04
N ALA A 14 -19.83 12.81 -0.05
CA ALA A 14 -19.46 12.66 1.34
C ALA A 14 -19.08 11.18 1.52
N SER A 15 -17.79 10.86 1.43
CA SER A 15 -17.22 9.53 1.64
C SER A 15 -17.83 8.92 2.90
N ARG A 16 -18.47 7.77 2.78
CA ARG A 16 -18.97 7.00 3.92
C ARG A 16 -17.79 6.70 4.83
N ALA A 17 -18.00 6.73 6.14
CA ALA A 17 -16.95 6.36 7.09
C ALA A 17 -16.49 4.91 6.85
N ALA A 18 -15.20 4.65 7.05
CA ALA A 18 -14.67 3.29 6.96
C ALA A 18 -15.44 2.33 7.87
N PRO A 19 -15.60 1.05 7.47
CA PRO A 19 -16.29 0.06 8.29
C PRO A 19 -15.62 -0.09 9.65
N GLN A 20 -16.38 -0.51 10.66
CA GLN A 20 -15.78 -0.83 11.95
C GLN A 20 -14.86 -2.05 11.78
N PRO A 21 -13.61 -1.97 12.26
CA PRO A 21 -12.67 -3.08 12.10
C PRO A 21 -13.04 -4.27 13.00
N THR A 22 -12.87 -5.45 12.46
CA THR A 22 -12.76 -6.70 13.21
C THR A 22 -11.33 -6.89 13.72
N ARG A 23 -11.01 -8.07 14.27
CA ARG A 23 -9.66 -8.41 14.71
C ARG A 23 -9.14 -9.63 13.96
N VAL A 24 -7.87 -9.57 13.57
CA VAL A 24 -7.13 -10.74 13.06
C VAL A 24 -5.89 -10.95 13.93
N ARG A 25 -5.56 -12.21 14.19
CA ARG A 25 -4.46 -12.57 15.08
C ARG A 25 -3.23 -12.96 14.28
N THR A 26 -2.10 -12.36 14.59
CA THR A 26 -0.79 -12.72 14.06
C THR A 26 -0.22 -13.96 14.74
N ALA A 27 0.80 -14.60 14.14
CA ALA A 27 1.46 -15.77 14.71
C ALA A 27 2.12 -15.50 16.09
N ASP A 28 2.55 -14.27 16.34
CA ASP A 28 3.10 -13.83 17.62
C ASP A 28 2.03 -13.34 18.62
N GLY A 29 0.75 -13.56 18.28
CA GLY A 29 -0.39 -13.35 19.18
C GLY A 29 -0.95 -11.94 19.21
N LEU A 30 -0.48 -11.02 18.36
CA LEU A 30 -0.99 -9.66 18.30
C LEU A 30 -2.35 -9.63 17.58
N GLU A 31 -3.29 -8.82 18.07
CA GLU A 31 -4.59 -8.64 17.45
C GLU A 31 -4.64 -7.33 16.65
N LEU A 32 -4.58 -7.44 15.33
CA LEU A 32 -4.60 -6.30 14.41
C LEU A 32 -6.03 -5.91 14.05
N ALA A 33 -6.27 -4.62 13.87
CA ALA A 33 -7.52 -4.11 13.31
C ALA A 33 -7.60 -4.46 11.83
N CYS A 34 -8.69 -5.14 11.43
CA CYS A 34 -8.92 -5.62 10.08
C CYS A 34 -10.21 -5.03 9.52
N TYR A 35 -10.12 -4.39 8.40
CA TYR A 35 -11.22 -3.77 7.66
C TYR A 35 -11.59 -4.63 6.47
N ARG A 36 -12.89 -4.74 6.20
CA ARG A 36 -13.40 -5.46 5.04
C ARG A 36 -14.46 -4.62 4.33
N TRP A 37 -14.22 -4.35 3.08
CA TRP A 37 -15.13 -3.67 2.16
C TRP A 37 -15.65 -4.68 1.15
N PRO A 38 -16.85 -5.23 1.38
CA PRO A 38 -17.42 -6.25 0.49
C PRO A 38 -17.77 -5.66 -0.87
N SER A 39 -17.71 -6.49 -1.91
CA SER A 39 -18.21 -6.12 -3.23
C SER A 39 -19.67 -5.68 -3.17
N THR A 40 -19.99 -4.60 -3.84
CA THR A 40 -21.37 -4.07 -3.96
C THR A 40 -21.98 -4.31 -5.33
N ALA A 41 -21.29 -5.01 -6.23
CA ALA A 41 -21.79 -5.29 -7.56
C ALA A 41 -23.05 -6.18 -7.51
N PRO A 42 -24.18 -5.77 -8.13
CA PRO A 42 -25.48 -6.43 -7.99
C PRO A 42 -25.56 -7.86 -8.50
N SER A 43 -24.62 -8.28 -9.34
CA SER A 43 -24.65 -9.55 -10.08
C SER A 43 -23.91 -10.71 -9.40
N CYS A 44 -23.32 -10.52 -8.20
CA CYS A 44 -22.38 -11.50 -7.66
C CYS A 44 -22.66 -11.88 -6.21
N ALA A 45 -23.04 -13.15 -5.96
CA ALA A 45 -23.06 -13.75 -4.62
C ALA A 45 -21.67 -13.82 -3.97
N ALA A 46 -20.59 -13.81 -4.77
CA ALA A 46 -19.20 -13.77 -4.33
C ALA A 46 -18.40 -12.70 -5.11
N PRO A 47 -17.36 -12.11 -4.55
CA PRO A 47 -16.53 -11.12 -5.26
C PRO A 47 -15.81 -11.78 -6.46
N ARG A 48 -15.53 -10.98 -7.51
CA ARG A 48 -14.75 -11.43 -8.67
C ARG A 48 -13.28 -11.65 -8.31
N ALA A 49 -12.78 -10.85 -7.39
CA ALA A 49 -11.43 -10.92 -6.83
C ALA A 49 -11.42 -10.31 -5.43
N THR A 50 -10.40 -10.62 -4.66
CA THR A 50 -10.10 -9.96 -3.39
C THR A 50 -8.75 -9.27 -3.49
N VAL A 51 -8.66 -8.02 -3.01
CA VAL A 51 -7.42 -7.29 -2.81
C VAL A 51 -7.11 -7.26 -1.31
N ALA A 52 -6.01 -7.89 -0.91
CA ALA A 52 -5.41 -7.76 0.41
C ALA A 52 -4.47 -6.54 0.40
N LEU A 53 -4.81 -5.49 1.16
CA LEU A 53 -4.15 -4.19 1.09
C LEU A 53 -3.32 -3.91 2.34
N VAL A 54 -2.04 -3.56 2.13
CA VAL A 54 -1.09 -3.13 3.14
C VAL A 54 -0.81 -1.63 2.96
N HIS A 55 -1.15 -0.83 3.98
CA HIS A 55 -0.95 0.61 3.98
C HIS A 55 0.51 1.03 4.20
N GLY A 56 0.80 2.32 4.02
CA GLY A 56 2.13 2.91 4.17
C GLY A 56 2.52 3.19 5.63
N LEU A 57 3.72 3.76 5.80
CA LEU A 57 4.25 4.16 7.09
C LEU A 57 3.47 5.35 7.66
N ALA A 58 3.21 5.33 8.97
CA ALA A 58 2.58 6.40 9.73
C ALA A 58 1.09 6.68 9.38
N GLU A 59 0.47 5.88 8.54
CA GLU A 59 -0.94 5.96 8.17
C GLU A 59 -1.75 4.75 8.67
N HIS A 60 -2.95 4.50 8.13
CA HIS A 60 -3.81 3.38 8.51
C HIS A 60 -4.78 2.99 7.39
N ALA A 61 -5.33 1.77 7.48
CA ALA A 61 -6.21 1.19 6.46
C ALA A 61 -7.50 1.99 6.20
N GLY A 62 -8.04 2.70 7.21
CA GLY A 62 -9.27 3.48 7.06
C GLY A 62 -9.18 4.61 6.01
N ARG A 63 -7.98 5.08 5.66
CA ARG A 63 -7.75 6.09 4.63
C ARG A 63 -8.06 5.59 3.21
N TYR A 64 -8.17 4.28 3.03
CA TYR A 64 -8.45 3.65 1.74
C TYR A 64 -9.96 3.49 1.46
N GLN A 65 -10.85 4.09 2.24
CA GLN A 65 -12.30 3.99 2.07
C GLN A 65 -12.77 4.31 0.65
N ALA A 66 -12.43 5.49 0.13
CA ALA A 66 -12.85 5.92 -1.21
C ALA A 66 -12.27 5.01 -2.32
N PHE A 67 -11.00 4.60 -2.17
CA PHE A 67 -10.35 3.65 -3.05
C PHE A 67 -11.09 2.30 -3.05
N ALA A 68 -11.39 1.75 -1.86
CA ALA A 68 -12.11 0.49 -1.71
C ALA A 68 -13.51 0.54 -2.32
N GLU A 69 -14.25 1.63 -2.15
CA GLU A 69 -15.59 1.83 -2.76
C GLU A 69 -15.54 1.74 -4.29
N ARG A 70 -14.48 2.27 -4.93
CA ARG A 70 -14.30 2.18 -6.38
C ARG A 70 -14.07 0.73 -6.83
N LEU A 71 -13.25 -0.02 -6.09
CA LEU A 71 -13.03 -1.44 -6.36
C LEU A 71 -14.29 -2.28 -6.13
N ASN A 72 -15.03 -1.97 -5.04
CA ASN A 72 -16.28 -2.69 -4.72
C ASN A 72 -17.34 -2.53 -5.82
N ALA A 73 -17.44 -1.33 -6.40
CA ALA A 73 -18.35 -1.07 -7.54
C ALA A 73 -17.98 -1.92 -8.77
N ALA A 74 -16.70 -2.28 -8.93
CA ALA A 74 -16.20 -3.17 -9.98
C ALA A 74 -16.28 -4.67 -9.62
N GLY A 75 -16.87 -5.02 -8.47
CA GLY A 75 -17.01 -6.40 -8.02
C GLY A 75 -15.78 -6.97 -7.30
N ILE A 76 -14.85 -6.13 -6.89
CA ILE A 76 -13.62 -6.51 -6.19
C ILE A 76 -13.77 -6.19 -4.69
N GLU A 77 -13.61 -7.22 -3.84
CA GLU A 77 -13.57 -7.03 -2.40
C GLU A 77 -12.21 -6.46 -1.97
N VAL A 78 -12.18 -5.59 -0.96
CA VAL A 78 -10.94 -5.12 -0.35
C VAL A 78 -10.90 -5.55 1.12
N VAL A 79 -9.77 -6.13 1.53
CA VAL A 79 -9.46 -6.46 2.92
C VAL A 79 -8.15 -5.78 3.28
N ALA A 80 -8.11 -5.03 4.37
CA ALA A 80 -6.91 -4.34 4.82
C ALA A 80 -6.75 -4.47 6.33
N ILE A 81 -5.53 -4.36 6.81
CA ILE A 81 -5.21 -4.29 8.25
C ILE A 81 -4.55 -2.96 8.58
N ASP A 82 -4.75 -2.49 9.80
CA ASP A 82 -3.78 -1.58 10.38
C ASP A 82 -2.58 -2.41 10.85
N LEU A 83 -1.40 -2.12 10.30
CA LEU A 83 -0.16 -2.76 10.73
C LEU A 83 0.10 -2.53 12.21
N ARG A 84 0.89 -3.39 12.85
CA ARG A 84 1.35 -3.16 14.22
C ARG A 84 1.92 -1.76 14.39
N GLY A 85 1.57 -1.08 15.48
CA GLY A 85 1.99 0.30 15.74
C GLY A 85 1.34 1.37 14.85
N HIS A 86 0.26 1.03 14.11
CA HIS A 86 -0.46 1.96 13.24
C HIS A 86 -1.97 1.93 13.52
N GLY A 87 -2.65 3.03 13.21
CA GLY A 87 -4.10 3.12 13.28
C GLY A 87 -4.68 2.64 14.61
N ARG A 88 -5.58 1.67 14.55
CA ARG A 88 -6.25 1.03 15.71
C ARG A 88 -5.58 -0.26 16.17
N SER A 89 -4.48 -0.67 15.54
CA SER A 89 -3.69 -1.82 15.97
C SER A 89 -2.77 -1.48 17.13
N PRO A 90 -2.47 -2.45 18.01
CA PRO A 90 -1.56 -2.27 19.13
C PRO A 90 -0.10 -2.14 18.67
N GLY A 91 0.75 -1.69 19.57
CA GLY A 91 2.18 -1.52 19.36
C GLY A 91 2.64 -0.07 19.47
N GLU A 92 3.95 0.13 19.57
CA GLU A 92 4.59 1.45 19.59
C GLU A 92 4.45 2.12 18.22
N ARG A 93 4.09 3.41 18.17
CA ARG A 93 3.78 4.12 16.93
C ARG A 93 4.96 4.18 15.97
N ALA A 94 4.71 3.77 14.72
CA ALA A 94 5.70 3.74 13.63
C ALA A 94 6.99 2.97 13.97
N TRP A 95 6.92 2.03 14.92
CA TRP A 95 8.04 1.23 15.39
C TRP A 95 8.08 -0.15 14.73
N ALA A 96 9.25 -0.49 14.18
CA ALA A 96 9.59 -1.85 13.79
C ALA A 96 10.93 -2.25 14.40
N GLU A 97 10.92 -3.22 15.30
CA GLU A 97 12.15 -3.82 15.80
C GLU A 97 12.89 -4.59 14.70
N ARG A 98 12.12 -5.31 13.87
CA ARG A 98 12.54 -6.07 12.69
C ARG A 98 11.48 -5.98 11.61
N PHE A 99 11.89 -5.83 10.36
CA PHE A 99 10.94 -5.76 9.23
C PHE A 99 10.09 -7.03 9.09
N ASP A 100 10.64 -8.19 9.49
CA ASP A 100 9.93 -9.47 9.47
C ASP A 100 8.62 -9.47 10.28
N ARG A 101 8.49 -8.58 11.29
CA ARG A 101 7.23 -8.43 12.04
C ARG A 101 6.10 -7.89 11.18
N TYR A 102 6.41 -7.04 10.23
CA TYR A 102 5.42 -6.62 9.24
C TYR A 102 5.07 -7.73 8.24
N LEU A 103 5.99 -8.65 7.97
CA LEU A 103 5.68 -9.84 7.17
C LEU A 103 4.75 -10.80 7.96
N ASP A 104 4.87 -10.88 9.30
CA ASP A 104 3.92 -11.63 10.14
C ASP A 104 2.52 -11.01 10.10
N ASP A 105 2.42 -9.67 10.04
CA ASP A 105 1.14 -8.95 9.85
C ASP A 105 0.54 -9.25 8.46
N ALA A 106 1.38 -9.27 7.43
CA ALA A 106 0.95 -9.62 6.07
C ALA A 106 0.48 -11.08 5.96
N ASP A 107 1.10 -12.04 6.69
CA ASP A 107 0.59 -13.42 6.80
C ASP A 107 -0.86 -13.44 7.33
N ALA A 108 -1.13 -12.71 8.40
CA ALA A 108 -2.47 -12.63 8.99
C ALA A 108 -3.49 -11.97 8.04
N LEU A 109 -3.08 -10.92 7.32
CA LEU A 109 -3.91 -10.28 6.30
C LEU A 109 -4.24 -11.24 5.16
N VAL A 110 -3.24 -11.87 4.55
CA VAL A 110 -3.42 -12.79 3.42
C VAL A 110 -4.31 -13.96 3.81
N ALA A 111 -4.10 -14.55 4.99
CA ALA A 111 -4.95 -15.61 5.51
C ALA A 111 -6.41 -15.16 5.72
N SER A 112 -6.61 -13.94 6.22
CA SER A 112 -7.95 -13.37 6.42
C SER A 112 -8.65 -13.00 5.10
N ALA A 113 -7.89 -12.59 4.08
CA ALA A 113 -8.41 -12.17 2.78
C ALA A 113 -8.69 -13.35 1.83
N ALA A 114 -8.02 -14.48 2.03
CA ALA A 114 -8.16 -15.66 1.18
C ALA A 114 -9.60 -16.21 1.21
N ARG A 115 -10.11 -16.51 0.03
CA ARG A 115 -11.40 -17.19 -0.18
C ARG A 115 -11.23 -18.30 -1.20
N GLU A 116 -11.92 -19.39 -0.99
CA GLU A 116 -11.98 -20.47 -1.96
C GLU A 116 -12.53 -19.96 -3.31
N ASN A 117 -11.91 -20.36 -4.39
CA ASN A 117 -12.30 -20.02 -5.78
C ASN A 117 -12.37 -18.51 -6.08
N THR A 118 -11.69 -17.67 -5.29
CA THR A 118 -11.60 -16.23 -5.54
C THR A 118 -10.14 -15.80 -5.69
N PRO A 119 -9.74 -15.25 -6.86
CA PRO A 119 -8.39 -14.74 -7.06
C PRO A 119 -8.02 -13.69 -6.01
N LEU A 120 -6.86 -13.88 -5.37
CA LEU A 120 -6.34 -12.98 -4.34
C LEU A 120 -5.16 -12.18 -4.88
N PHE A 121 -5.28 -10.86 -4.85
CA PHE A 121 -4.20 -9.93 -5.17
C PHE A 121 -3.66 -9.32 -3.88
N LEU A 122 -2.33 -9.29 -3.74
CA LEU A 122 -1.68 -8.57 -2.64
C LEU A 122 -1.27 -7.18 -3.13
N MET A 123 -1.77 -6.15 -2.46
CA MET A 123 -1.46 -4.76 -2.78
C MET A 123 -0.73 -4.11 -1.61
N GLY A 124 0.29 -3.30 -1.92
CA GLY A 124 0.95 -2.48 -0.91
C GLY A 124 1.27 -1.08 -1.42
N HIS A 125 1.11 -0.08 -0.54
CA HIS A 125 1.47 1.30 -0.80
C HIS A 125 2.69 1.71 0.01
N SER A 126 3.65 2.42 -0.60
CA SER A 126 4.81 2.98 0.11
C SER A 126 5.61 1.90 0.87
N MET A 127 5.78 2.00 2.19
CA MET A 127 6.33 0.93 3.04
C MET A 127 5.52 -0.36 2.89
N GLY A 128 4.18 -0.27 2.80
CA GLY A 128 3.33 -1.43 2.51
C GLY A 128 3.67 -2.10 1.19
N GLY A 129 4.13 -1.33 0.19
CA GLY A 129 4.66 -1.85 -1.07
C GLY A 129 5.93 -2.67 -0.88
N ALA A 130 6.85 -2.22 -0.03
CA ALA A 130 8.02 -3.02 0.36
C ALA A 130 7.63 -4.29 1.12
N ILE A 131 6.64 -4.21 2.02
CA ILE A 131 6.12 -5.37 2.76
C ILE A 131 5.51 -6.38 1.78
N ALA A 132 4.63 -5.94 0.88
CA ALA A 132 3.97 -6.81 -0.11
C ALA A 132 4.97 -7.47 -1.07
N ALA A 133 5.96 -6.70 -1.57
CA ALA A 133 7.00 -7.22 -2.45
C ALA A 133 7.86 -8.28 -1.74
N LEU A 134 8.34 -7.98 -0.53
CA LEU A 134 9.17 -8.91 0.23
C LEU A 134 8.39 -10.16 0.67
N TYR A 135 7.13 -10.00 1.04
CA TYR A 135 6.23 -11.12 1.33
C TYR A 135 6.08 -12.05 0.13
N ALA A 136 5.82 -11.51 -1.05
CA ALA A 136 5.68 -12.29 -2.28
C ALA A 136 6.97 -13.03 -2.65
N ILE A 137 8.12 -12.43 -2.39
CA ILE A 137 9.44 -13.03 -2.66
C ILE A 137 9.78 -14.15 -1.67
N GLU A 138 9.61 -13.91 -0.37
CA GLU A 138 10.19 -14.76 0.66
C GLU A 138 9.20 -15.69 1.36
N ARG A 139 7.89 -15.33 1.39
CA ARG A 139 6.92 -16.04 2.22
C ARG A 139 5.75 -16.67 1.48
N ALA A 140 5.29 -16.09 0.37
CA ALA A 140 4.07 -16.55 -0.29
C ALA A 140 4.10 -18.05 -0.62
N ALA A 141 5.18 -18.53 -1.22
CA ALA A 141 5.35 -19.95 -1.57
C ALA A 141 5.39 -20.85 -0.32
N ALA A 142 6.14 -20.46 0.72
CA ALA A 142 6.26 -21.21 1.96
C ALA A 142 4.96 -21.29 2.77
N ARG A 143 4.06 -20.31 2.59
CA ARG A 143 2.74 -20.25 3.22
C ARG A 143 1.63 -20.84 2.36
N HIS A 144 1.96 -21.43 1.20
CA HIS A 144 0.98 -21.89 0.21
C HIS A 144 -0.03 -20.82 -0.20
N ALA A 145 0.36 -19.54 -0.12
CA ALA A 145 -0.47 -18.42 -0.52
C ALA A 145 -0.50 -18.33 -2.04
N SER A 146 -1.62 -18.73 -2.64
CA SER A 146 -1.85 -18.59 -4.08
C SER A 146 -2.23 -17.13 -4.39
N LEU A 147 -1.25 -16.30 -4.73
CA LEU A 147 -1.49 -14.94 -5.16
C LEU A 147 -1.72 -14.89 -6.68
N ALA A 148 -2.85 -14.32 -7.09
CA ALA A 148 -3.17 -14.06 -8.50
C ALA A 148 -2.34 -12.89 -9.07
N GLY A 149 -1.80 -12.03 -8.22
CA GLY A 149 -0.91 -10.95 -8.61
C GLY A 149 -0.46 -10.09 -7.43
N LEU A 150 0.57 -9.29 -7.69
CA LEU A 150 1.18 -8.32 -6.78
C LEU A 150 0.97 -6.91 -7.33
N ILE A 151 0.49 -5.98 -6.50
CA ILE A 151 0.23 -4.60 -6.87
C ILE A 151 1.04 -3.67 -5.95
N LEU A 152 1.89 -2.85 -6.53
CA LEU A 152 2.81 -1.97 -5.83
C LEU A 152 2.52 -0.51 -6.17
N SER A 153 2.01 0.25 -5.20
CA SER A 153 1.68 1.67 -5.31
C SER A 153 2.78 2.51 -4.69
N SER A 154 3.49 3.30 -5.49
CA SER A 154 4.60 4.16 -5.04
C SER A 154 5.50 3.45 -4.00
N PRO A 155 5.96 2.22 -4.28
CA PRO A 155 6.58 1.35 -3.28
C PRO A 155 7.95 1.85 -2.83
N ALA A 156 8.29 1.63 -1.56
CA ALA A 156 9.60 1.91 -1.00
C ALA A 156 10.60 0.81 -1.40
N LEU A 157 11.20 0.91 -2.59
CA LEU A 157 12.08 -0.11 -3.19
C LEU A 157 13.56 0.28 -3.23
N ALA A 158 13.86 1.57 -3.15
CA ALA A 158 15.23 2.09 -3.14
C ALA A 158 15.34 3.30 -2.20
N PRO A 159 16.52 3.55 -1.60
CA PRO A 159 16.79 4.82 -0.93
C PRO A 159 16.78 5.96 -1.96
N GLY A 160 16.49 7.19 -1.50
CA GLY A 160 16.56 8.36 -2.36
C GLY A 160 17.94 8.51 -3.02
N ARG A 161 17.97 8.97 -4.27
CA ARG A 161 19.20 9.15 -5.07
C ARG A 161 20.27 9.98 -4.39
N ASP A 162 19.82 11.02 -3.69
CA ASP A 162 20.70 12.00 -3.08
C ASP A 162 21.22 11.59 -1.70
N VAL A 163 20.88 10.35 -1.25
CA VAL A 163 21.33 9.82 0.03
C VAL A 163 22.71 9.15 -0.12
N PRO A 164 23.78 9.80 0.35
CA PRO A 164 25.12 9.28 0.18
C PRO A 164 25.35 8.04 1.08
N GLN A 165 26.24 7.14 0.65
CA GLN A 165 26.51 5.86 1.32
C GLN A 165 26.98 6.04 2.79
N TRP A 166 27.73 7.11 3.09
CA TRP A 166 28.14 7.38 4.46
C TRP A 166 26.96 7.71 5.37
N MET A 167 25.91 8.36 4.84
CA MET A 167 24.68 8.66 5.60
C MET A 167 23.90 7.37 5.89
N LEU A 168 23.84 6.43 4.93
CA LEU A 168 23.27 5.10 5.16
C LEU A 168 24.04 4.31 6.22
N ALA A 169 25.36 4.40 6.22
CA ALA A 169 26.19 3.77 7.25
C ALA A 169 25.97 4.42 8.62
N MET A 170 25.90 5.74 8.67
CA MET A 170 25.61 6.49 9.91
C MET A 170 24.23 6.15 10.45
N SER A 171 23.22 6.04 9.59
CA SER A 171 21.87 5.69 10.03
C SER A 171 21.82 4.29 10.68
N ARG A 172 22.59 3.32 10.16
CA ARG A 172 22.75 2.00 10.78
C ARG A 172 23.44 2.06 12.14
N PHE A 173 24.49 2.88 12.27
CA PHE A 173 25.17 3.07 13.54
C PHE A 173 24.22 3.71 14.57
N ILE A 174 23.51 4.79 14.22
CA ILE A 174 22.53 5.43 15.11
C ILE A 174 21.43 4.44 15.50
N SER A 175 20.89 3.70 14.53
CA SER A 175 19.86 2.69 14.78
C SER A 175 20.33 1.60 15.79
N ARG A 176 21.64 1.29 15.81
CA ARG A 176 22.20 0.29 16.74
C ARG A 176 22.37 0.85 18.15
N VAL A 177 22.83 2.10 18.31
CA VAL A 177 23.15 2.69 19.62
C VAL A 177 21.96 3.43 20.22
N TRP A 178 21.11 4.01 19.38
CA TRP A 178 19.89 4.73 19.79
C TRP A 178 18.73 4.41 18.83
N PRO A 179 18.14 3.21 18.93
CA PRO A 179 17.14 2.74 17.96
C PRO A 179 15.89 3.61 17.87
N ARG A 180 15.53 4.34 18.95
CA ARG A 180 14.39 5.26 18.99
C ARG A 180 14.72 6.69 18.62
N PHE A 181 15.95 6.97 18.13
CA PHE A 181 16.30 8.29 17.63
C PHE A 181 15.28 8.77 16.59
N PRO A 182 14.73 10.01 16.72
CA PRO A 182 13.74 10.55 15.80
C PRO A 182 14.40 10.92 14.45
N ALA A 183 14.42 9.99 13.49
CA ALA A 183 15.24 10.08 12.30
C ALA A 183 14.53 10.69 11.09
N LEU A 184 13.21 10.46 10.94
CA LEU A 184 12.45 10.87 9.76
C LEU A 184 11.09 11.41 10.18
N LYS A 185 10.61 12.46 9.51
CA LYS A 185 9.24 12.95 9.64
C LYS A 185 8.62 13.02 8.24
N ILE A 186 7.41 12.47 8.09
CA ILE A 186 6.67 12.50 6.84
C ILE A 186 5.94 13.84 6.75
N ASP A 187 6.19 14.60 5.68
CA ASP A 187 5.43 15.82 5.41
C ASP A 187 4.19 15.49 4.58
N ALA A 188 3.01 15.74 5.16
CA ALA A 188 1.74 15.51 4.49
C ALA A 188 1.59 16.28 3.17
N ALA A 189 2.30 17.43 3.00
CA ALA A 189 2.26 18.20 1.76
C ALA A 189 2.87 17.45 0.54
N LEU A 190 3.65 16.40 0.79
CA LEU A 190 4.27 15.57 -0.25
C LEU A 190 3.41 14.35 -0.66
N LEU A 191 2.28 14.14 0.01
CA LEU A 191 1.41 12.98 -0.26
C LEU A 191 0.62 13.15 -1.55
N SER A 192 0.02 14.31 -1.77
CA SER A 192 -0.87 14.58 -2.90
C SER A 192 -0.84 16.06 -3.28
N ARG A 193 -1.12 16.36 -4.54
CA ARG A 193 -1.37 17.73 -5.04
C ARG A 193 -2.78 18.22 -4.66
N ASP A 194 -3.68 17.32 -4.26
CA ASP A 194 -5.02 17.69 -3.79
C ASP A 194 -4.94 18.21 -2.35
N PRO A 195 -5.21 19.51 -2.10
CA PRO A 195 -5.12 20.09 -0.76
C PRO A 195 -6.14 19.49 0.22
N ALA A 196 -7.25 18.93 -0.28
CA ALA A 196 -8.24 18.28 0.58
C ALA A 196 -7.67 16.97 1.18
N VAL A 197 -6.90 16.20 0.40
CA VAL A 197 -6.21 14.99 0.87
C VAL A 197 -5.18 15.34 1.94
N VAL A 198 -4.38 16.40 1.71
CA VAL A 198 -3.39 16.88 2.68
C VAL A 198 -4.05 17.35 3.98
N ALA A 199 -5.15 18.11 3.87
CA ALA A 199 -5.90 18.59 5.04
C ALA A 199 -6.50 17.44 5.84
N ALA A 200 -7.11 16.46 5.16
CA ALA A 200 -7.68 15.26 5.79
C ALA A 200 -6.59 14.45 6.52
N ASN A 201 -5.42 14.26 5.91
CA ASN A 201 -4.30 13.57 6.56
C ASN A 201 -3.86 14.29 7.84
N ARG A 202 -3.69 15.63 7.78
CA ARG A 202 -3.27 16.42 8.94
C ARG A 202 -4.28 16.43 10.09
N ALA A 203 -5.57 16.30 9.78
CA ALA A 203 -6.65 16.28 10.76
C ALA A 203 -6.92 14.88 11.34
N ASP A 204 -6.34 13.83 10.77
CA ASP A 204 -6.65 12.45 11.16
C ASP A 204 -5.86 12.05 12.43
N PRO A 205 -6.56 11.76 13.55
CA PRO A 205 -5.91 11.38 14.81
C PRO A 205 -5.28 9.98 14.80
N LEU A 206 -5.59 9.14 13.79
CA LEU A 206 -5.01 7.81 13.62
C LEU A 206 -3.72 7.83 12.81
N VAL A 207 -3.43 8.93 12.11
CA VAL A 207 -2.16 9.18 11.43
C VAL A 207 -1.10 9.56 12.44
N HIS A 208 0.08 8.96 12.34
CA HIS A 208 1.20 9.29 13.21
C HIS A 208 1.95 10.52 12.65
N HIS A 209 1.76 11.68 13.26
CA HIS A 209 2.42 12.95 12.87
C HIS A 209 3.79 13.17 13.53
N GLY A 210 4.22 12.23 14.37
CA GLY A 210 5.52 12.25 15.03
C GLY A 210 6.66 11.81 14.11
N SER A 211 7.85 11.75 14.70
CA SER A 211 9.03 11.24 13.98
C SER A 211 9.05 9.73 13.95
N VAL A 212 9.51 9.19 12.83
CA VAL A 212 9.77 7.75 12.67
C VAL A 212 11.11 7.40 13.31
N PRO A 213 11.20 6.35 14.14
CA PRO A 213 12.43 5.92 14.76
C PRO A 213 13.50 5.44 13.77
N ALA A 214 14.76 5.68 14.09
CA ALA A 214 15.91 5.29 13.27
C ALA A 214 15.93 3.78 12.97
N ARG A 215 15.51 2.94 13.93
CA ARG A 215 15.40 1.48 13.70
C ARG A 215 14.42 1.18 12.57
N THR A 216 13.24 1.74 12.58
CA THR A 216 12.25 1.53 11.51
C THR A 216 12.79 1.95 10.15
N GLY A 217 13.46 3.11 10.06
CA GLY A 217 14.09 3.55 8.81
C GLY A 217 15.14 2.56 8.30
N THR A 218 16.01 2.05 9.19
CA THR A 218 17.04 1.07 8.78
C THR A 218 16.47 -0.29 8.41
N GLU A 219 15.41 -0.73 9.07
CA GLU A 219 14.70 -1.96 8.72
C GLU A 219 14.04 -1.88 7.34
N ILE A 220 13.50 -0.69 6.96
CA ILE A 220 12.99 -0.45 5.60
C ILE A 220 14.14 -0.51 4.57
N LEU A 221 15.30 0.11 4.86
CA LEU A 221 16.47 0.04 3.98
C LEU A 221 16.98 -1.40 3.80
N ASP A 222 16.90 -2.21 4.84
CA ASP A 222 17.28 -3.62 4.78
C ASP A 222 16.30 -4.44 3.95
N ALA A 223 14.99 -4.15 4.06
CA ALA A 223 13.96 -4.74 3.21
C ALA A 223 14.17 -4.39 1.73
N MET A 224 14.48 -3.13 1.40
CA MET A 224 14.79 -2.71 0.03
C MET A 224 15.94 -3.53 -0.58
N ARG A 225 17.00 -3.80 0.19
CA ARG A 225 18.12 -4.65 -0.26
C ARG A 225 17.70 -6.10 -0.49
N ARG A 226 16.89 -6.67 0.41
CA ARG A 226 16.35 -8.04 0.28
C ARG A 226 15.45 -8.15 -0.96
N ILE A 227 14.60 -7.16 -1.20
CA ILE A 227 13.76 -7.10 -2.41
C ILE A 227 14.62 -7.05 -3.66
N ALA A 228 15.61 -6.17 -3.71
CA ALA A 228 16.52 -6.06 -4.86
C ALA A 228 17.24 -7.37 -5.15
N ALA A 229 17.64 -8.11 -4.11
CA ALA A 229 18.30 -9.41 -4.25
C ALA A 229 17.34 -10.53 -4.72
N GLY A 230 16.07 -10.48 -4.30
CA GLY A 230 15.11 -11.58 -4.52
C GLY A 230 14.12 -11.36 -5.68
N ARG A 231 13.97 -10.14 -6.21
CA ARG A 231 12.94 -9.78 -7.21
C ARG A 231 12.97 -10.63 -8.49
N ALA A 232 14.16 -11.11 -8.88
CA ALA A 232 14.31 -11.99 -10.04
C ALA A 232 13.67 -13.37 -9.86
N ALA A 233 13.29 -13.76 -8.63
CA ALA A 233 12.58 -15.00 -8.35
C ALA A 233 11.06 -14.90 -8.49
N LEU A 234 10.48 -13.70 -8.54
CA LEU A 234 9.04 -13.51 -8.70
C LEU A 234 8.55 -14.05 -10.05
N ARG A 235 7.43 -14.77 -10.04
CA ARG A 235 6.81 -15.36 -11.23
C ARG A 235 5.33 -14.99 -11.40
N ILE A 236 4.69 -14.47 -10.35
CA ILE A 236 3.29 -14.04 -10.38
C ILE A 236 3.17 -12.73 -11.17
N PRO A 237 1.99 -12.39 -11.72
CA PRO A 237 1.72 -11.10 -12.33
C PRO A 237 2.06 -9.93 -11.39
N VAL A 238 2.70 -8.88 -11.89
CA VAL A 238 3.10 -7.70 -11.10
C VAL A 238 2.64 -6.41 -11.78
N LEU A 239 1.94 -5.55 -11.02
CA LEU A 239 1.68 -4.17 -11.38
C LEU A 239 2.48 -3.26 -10.47
N VAL A 240 3.28 -2.37 -11.02
CA VAL A 240 3.91 -1.27 -10.30
C VAL A 240 3.41 0.04 -10.88
N TYR A 241 2.98 0.96 -10.04
CA TYR A 241 2.70 2.32 -10.47
C TYR A 241 3.26 3.35 -9.48
N HIS A 242 3.72 4.50 -10.02
CA HIS A 242 4.45 5.50 -9.25
C HIS A 242 4.24 6.91 -9.83
N GLY A 243 4.18 7.93 -8.98
CA GLY A 243 4.17 9.33 -9.42
C GLY A 243 5.58 9.82 -9.74
N THR A 244 5.78 10.50 -10.88
CA THR A 244 7.13 10.97 -11.26
C THR A 244 7.64 12.12 -10.40
N ALA A 245 6.75 12.84 -9.70
CA ALA A 245 7.09 13.93 -8.78
C ALA A 245 7.04 13.50 -7.30
N ASP A 246 7.02 12.20 -7.02
CA ASP A 246 7.11 11.66 -5.67
C ASP A 246 8.45 12.04 -5.01
N LYS A 247 8.38 12.58 -3.79
CA LYS A 247 9.54 12.98 -2.98
C LYS A 247 9.66 12.18 -1.67
N LEU A 248 8.76 11.21 -1.45
CA LEU A 248 8.77 10.34 -0.26
C LEU A 248 9.40 8.99 -0.58
N THR A 249 9.12 8.45 -1.77
CA THR A 249 9.77 7.25 -2.28
C THR A 249 10.39 7.52 -3.67
N GLU A 250 11.46 6.81 -3.99
CA GLU A 250 12.24 7.07 -5.20
C GLU A 250 11.61 6.36 -6.41
N PRO A 251 11.11 7.11 -7.44
CA PRO A 251 10.52 6.50 -8.64
C PRO A 251 11.46 5.60 -9.44
N ASP A 252 12.76 5.88 -9.38
CA ASP A 252 13.75 5.02 -10.04
C ASP A 252 13.91 3.66 -9.37
N GLY A 253 13.56 3.54 -8.08
CA GLY A 253 13.43 2.24 -7.44
C GLY A 253 12.37 1.37 -8.12
N SER A 254 11.27 1.96 -8.55
CA SER A 254 10.23 1.28 -9.33
C SER A 254 10.69 0.94 -10.76
N ARG A 255 11.45 1.83 -11.41
CA ARG A 255 12.07 1.55 -12.74
C ARG A 255 13.04 0.37 -12.65
N ASP A 256 13.95 0.40 -11.67
CA ASP A 256 14.93 -0.66 -11.45
C ASP A 256 14.26 -1.99 -11.10
N PHE A 257 13.22 -1.96 -10.25
CA PHE A 257 12.45 -3.16 -9.94
C PHE A 257 11.80 -3.75 -11.20
N GLY A 258 11.09 -2.93 -11.99
CA GLY A 258 10.44 -3.37 -13.23
C GLY A 258 11.41 -3.94 -14.25
N ALA A 259 12.62 -3.37 -14.35
CA ALA A 259 13.65 -3.84 -15.27
C ALA A 259 14.26 -5.21 -14.88
N HIS A 260 14.13 -5.62 -13.61
CA HIS A 260 14.81 -6.82 -13.08
C HIS A 260 13.86 -7.83 -12.41
N VAL A 261 12.57 -7.56 -12.34
CA VAL A 261 11.59 -8.54 -11.82
C VAL A 261 11.52 -9.74 -12.74
N GLY A 262 11.52 -10.95 -12.15
CA GLY A 262 11.52 -12.19 -12.92
C GLY A 262 10.14 -12.60 -13.46
N SER A 263 9.09 -11.84 -13.18
CA SER A 263 7.74 -12.09 -13.69
C SER A 263 7.66 -11.84 -15.20
N PRO A 264 7.17 -12.80 -16.01
CA PRO A 264 6.92 -12.59 -17.43
C PRO A 264 5.73 -11.66 -17.70
N ASP A 265 4.83 -11.51 -16.71
CA ASP A 265 3.67 -10.63 -16.75
C ASP A 265 3.86 -9.48 -15.76
N HIS A 266 4.61 -8.46 -16.16
CA HIS A 266 4.80 -7.27 -15.35
C HIS A 266 4.44 -5.99 -16.10
N THR A 267 3.88 -5.04 -15.38
CA THR A 267 3.48 -3.73 -15.88
C THR A 267 4.05 -2.66 -14.96
N LEU A 268 4.75 -1.68 -15.52
CA LEU A 268 5.17 -0.47 -14.83
C LEU A 268 4.47 0.73 -15.45
N THR A 269 3.72 1.48 -14.64
CA THR A 269 3.07 2.73 -15.05
C THR A 269 3.59 3.90 -14.24
N LEU A 270 4.13 4.92 -14.91
CA LEU A 270 4.56 6.15 -14.26
C LEU A 270 3.56 7.26 -14.59
N TYR A 271 3.00 7.88 -13.54
CA TYR A 271 2.06 8.97 -13.66
C TYR A 271 2.79 10.30 -13.56
N GLU A 272 2.87 10.99 -14.68
CA GLU A 272 3.64 12.24 -14.80
C GLU A 272 3.08 13.32 -13.86
N GLY A 273 3.97 13.94 -13.09
CA GLY A 273 3.66 15.01 -12.15
C GLY A 273 2.93 14.58 -10.88
N ASN A 274 2.47 13.33 -10.76
CA ASN A 274 1.79 12.85 -9.57
C ASN A 274 2.76 12.75 -8.39
N TYR A 275 2.23 13.03 -7.21
CA TYR A 275 2.93 12.86 -5.95
C TYR A 275 2.82 11.42 -5.43
N HIS A 276 3.09 11.22 -4.15
CA HIS A 276 3.24 9.91 -3.51
C HIS A 276 1.96 9.05 -3.57
N GLU A 277 0.83 9.60 -3.18
CA GLU A 277 -0.47 8.91 -3.17
C GLU A 277 -1.18 9.07 -4.52
N THR A 278 -0.69 8.45 -5.60
CA THR A 278 -1.27 8.57 -6.94
C THR A 278 -2.76 8.24 -6.99
N MET A 279 -3.23 7.30 -6.12
CA MET A 279 -4.64 6.91 -5.99
C MET A 279 -5.50 7.97 -5.26
N ASN A 280 -4.88 8.97 -4.65
CA ASN A 280 -5.51 10.10 -3.96
C ASN A 280 -5.11 11.44 -4.60
N ASP A 281 -4.38 11.43 -5.71
CA ASP A 281 -3.94 12.64 -6.42
C ASP A 281 -5.01 13.11 -7.43
N LEU A 282 -4.73 14.14 -8.20
CA LEU A 282 -5.70 14.77 -9.10
C LEU A 282 -6.22 13.82 -10.18
N GLU A 283 -5.38 12.91 -10.66
CA GLU A 283 -5.74 11.91 -11.68
C GLU A 283 -6.17 10.54 -11.08
N ARG A 284 -6.61 10.49 -9.82
CA ARG A 284 -7.01 9.27 -9.10
C ARG A 284 -7.96 8.35 -9.87
N GLU A 285 -8.91 8.91 -10.62
CA GLU A 285 -9.87 8.12 -11.39
C GLU A 285 -9.18 7.31 -12.49
N ARG A 286 -8.20 7.90 -13.18
CA ARG A 286 -7.39 7.22 -14.20
C ARG A 286 -6.52 6.13 -13.57
N VAL A 287 -5.93 6.41 -12.41
CA VAL A 287 -5.07 5.45 -11.68
C VAL A 287 -5.88 4.24 -11.24
N ILE A 288 -7.01 4.49 -10.58
CA ILE A 288 -7.88 3.43 -10.05
C ILE A 288 -8.53 2.64 -11.19
N GLY A 289 -8.97 3.31 -12.26
CA GLY A 289 -9.52 2.66 -13.45
C GLY A 289 -8.53 1.68 -14.08
N ALA A 290 -7.29 2.13 -14.32
CA ALA A 290 -6.23 1.29 -14.88
C ALA A 290 -5.91 0.08 -13.98
N LEU A 291 -5.94 0.24 -12.65
CA LEU A 291 -5.76 -0.86 -11.70
C LEU A 291 -6.90 -1.86 -11.77
N ILE A 292 -8.15 -1.40 -11.83
CA ILE A 292 -9.33 -2.26 -11.97
C ILE A 292 -9.26 -3.07 -13.27
N ASP A 293 -8.90 -2.43 -14.38
CA ASP A 293 -8.74 -3.09 -15.68
C ASP A 293 -7.62 -4.15 -15.65
N TRP A 294 -6.50 -3.82 -14.98
CA TRP A 294 -5.40 -4.75 -14.81
C TRP A 294 -5.80 -6.00 -14.01
N ILE A 295 -6.57 -5.84 -12.92
CA ILE A 295 -7.13 -6.96 -12.14
C ILE A 295 -8.12 -7.75 -13.00
N ALA A 296 -9.05 -7.07 -13.69
CA ALA A 296 -10.09 -7.70 -14.48
C ALA A 296 -9.53 -8.59 -15.60
N ALA A 297 -8.41 -8.19 -16.21
CA ALA A 297 -7.73 -9.00 -17.24
C ALA A 297 -7.11 -10.30 -16.71
N ARG A 298 -6.96 -10.45 -15.39
CA ARG A 298 -6.35 -11.62 -14.71
C ARG A 298 -7.34 -12.42 -13.86
N VAL A 299 -8.61 -12.06 -13.92
CA VAL A 299 -9.69 -12.79 -13.26
C VAL A 299 -10.41 -13.64 -14.31
N PRO A 300 -10.63 -14.93 -14.07
CA PRO A 300 -11.38 -15.79 -15.01
C PRO A 300 -12.75 -15.19 -15.36
N ALA A 301 -13.13 -15.25 -16.63
CA ALA A 301 -14.48 -14.94 -17.03
C ALA A 301 -15.43 -15.88 -16.27
N ARG A 302 -16.48 -15.33 -15.66
CA ARG A 302 -17.55 -16.16 -15.11
C ARG A 302 -18.41 -16.63 -16.27
N GLY A 303 -18.44 -17.95 -16.47
CA GLY A 303 -19.37 -18.59 -17.38
C GLY A 303 -20.83 -18.38 -16.94
#